data_cb32f3bf7f7f54ac805e6060d56ef9d7
#
_entry.id   cb32f3bf7f7f54ac805e6060d56ef9d7
#
_cell.length_a   1.000
_cell.length_b   1.000
_cell.length_c   1.000
_cell.angle_alpha   90.00
_cell.angle_beta   90.00
_cell.angle_gamma   90.00
#
_symmetry.space_group_name_H-M   'P 1'
#
loop_
_entity.id
_entity.type
_entity.pdbx_description
1 polymer ?
#
loop_
_entity_poly.entity_id
_entity_poly.type
_entity_poly.pdbx_seq_one_letter_code
_entity_poly.pdbx_strand_id
1 'polypeptide(L)'
;AMQTLILPALQSCDDGDGYSLGDIARDWATVRVVGGDTYALNADHWGSLWPAATAIPGYRPIDGQRVITYFNPLYDNYEGYDHGVKVECNYDVLTKQIEDLTADNEAEIGNDPVLVYKDMMWIGGGYLNIIFRQCLPAKEKHRFSLVRDTRNMAKDGDDGYIHLEYRYNTYGDVTKRCLNGAVSFNLNSLDLTGKKGIKVKLNSVENGEVEVVFDVKEQPIPEGAKNIELSNEVQVM
;
A
#
# COMPACT_ATOMS: atom_id res chain seq x y z
N ALA A 1 20.95 -35.44 8.09
CA ALA A 1 20.51 -34.84 6.85
C ALA A 1 19.42 -33.81 7.22
N MET A 2 19.79 -32.55 7.22
CA MET A 2 18.96 -31.42 7.57
C MET A 2 18.30 -30.95 6.26
N GLN A 3 17.01 -31.23 6.11
CA GLN A 3 16.24 -30.74 4.97
C GLN A 3 15.89 -29.27 5.22
N THR A 4 16.57 -28.40 4.50
CA THR A 4 16.22 -26.99 4.43
C THR A 4 14.91 -26.87 3.67
N LEU A 5 13.83 -26.51 4.35
CA LEU A 5 12.58 -26.11 3.72
C LEU A 5 12.83 -24.78 3.01
N ILE A 6 12.99 -24.85 1.70
CA ILE A 6 12.95 -23.65 0.84
C ILE A 6 11.49 -23.27 0.76
N LEU A 7 11.09 -22.26 1.51
CA LEU A 7 9.84 -21.54 1.21
C LEU A 7 9.95 -21.03 -0.24
N PRO A 8 8.91 -21.24 -1.07
CA PRO A 8 8.90 -20.63 -2.38
C PRO A 8 8.99 -19.11 -2.16
N ALA A 9 10.05 -18.52 -2.69
CA ALA A 9 10.17 -17.08 -2.78
C ALA A 9 8.87 -16.55 -3.41
N LEU A 10 8.22 -15.63 -2.74
CA LEU A 10 7.19 -14.81 -3.35
C LEU A 10 7.79 -14.31 -4.66
N GLN A 11 7.15 -14.67 -5.78
CA GLN A 11 7.65 -14.30 -7.08
C GLN A 11 7.85 -12.80 -7.14
N SER A 12 9.08 -12.37 -7.06
CA SER A 12 9.49 -11.07 -7.54
C SER A 12 8.96 -10.95 -8.96
N CYS A 13 8.28 -9.87 -9.27
CA CYS A 13 8.03 -9.48 -10.65
C CYS A 13 9.39 -9.03 -11.21
N ASP A 14 10.25 -10.00 -11.51
CA ASP A 14 11.54 -9.74 -12.10
C ASP A 14 11.34 -9.70 -13.61
N ASP A 15 11.65 -8.55 -14.23
CA ASP A 15 11.66 -8.35 -15.68
C ASP A 15 12.83 -9.11 -16.35
N GLY A 16 13.15 -10.30 -15.84
CA GLY A 16 14.22 -11.16 -16.34
C GLY A 16 13.89 -11.72 -17.71
N ASP A 17 14.59 -11.22 -18.70
CA ASP A 17 14.90 -11.81 -19.99
C ASP A 17 13.74 -12.18 -20.95
N GLY A 18 13.29 -11.20 -21.74
CA GLY A 18 13.18 -11.49 -23.17
C GLY A 18 11.89 -12.11 -23.68
N TYR A 19 10.77 -12.03 -22.98
CA TYR A 19 9.47 -12.25 -23.59
C TYR A 19 8.64 -10.96 -23.53
N SER A 20 8.69 -10.22 -24.63
CA SER A 20 7.65 -9.25 -24.95
C SER A 20 6.35 -10.02 -25.20
N LEU A 21 5.73 -10.47 -24.14
CA LEU A 21 4.39 -11.02 -24.20
C LEU A 21 3.41 -9.85 -24.07
N GLY A 22 3.04 -9.27 -25.20
CA GLY A 22 1.91 -8.39 -25.28
C GLY A 22 1.91 -7.24 -24.27
N ASP A 23 0.93 -6.40 -24.32
CA ASP A 23 0.78 -5.20 -23.51
C ASP A 23 0.53 -5.53 -22.04
N ILE A 24 1.60 -5.78 -21.25
CA ILE A 24 1.47 -5.96 -19.81
C ILE A 24 1.15 -4.61 -19.18
N ALA A 25 -0.02 -4.56 -18.57
CA ALA A 25 -0.47 -3.43 -17.77
C ALA A 25 -0.09 -3.63 -16.30
N ARG A 26 0.03 -2.51 -15.59
CA ARG A 26 0.27 -2.47 -14.15
C ARG A 26 -0.71 -1.51 -13.51
N ASP A 27 -1.31 -1.92 -12.39
CA ASP A 27 -2.12 -1.01 -11.58
C ASP A 27 -2.09 -1.43 -10.11
N TRP A 28 -2.41 -0.50 -9.24
CA TRP A 28 -2.75 -0.78 -7.87
C TRP A 28 -4.19 -1.28 -7.80
N ALA A 29 -4.44 -2.29 -7.00
CA ALA A 29 -5.74 -2.92 -6.92
C ALA A 29 -6.07 -3.42 -5.53
N THR A 30 -7.35 -3.63 -5.27
CA THR A 30 -7.85 -4.30 -4.07
C THR A 30 -8.37 -5.67 -4.45
N VAL A 31 -7.89 -6.69 -3.75
CA VAL A 31 -8.38 -8.07 -3.90
C VAL A 31 -9.80 -8.18 -3.35
N ARG A 32 -10.69 -8.80 -4.12
CA ARG A 32 -12.03 -9.18 -3.71
C ARG A 32 -12.20 -10.68 -3.82
N VAL A 33 -12.29 -11.36 -2.70
CA VAL A 33 -12.56 -12.80 -2.67
C VAL A 33 -14.02 -13.05 -3.02
N VAL A 34 -14.24 -13.88 -4.04
CA VAL A 34 -15.56 -14.23 -4.53
C VAL A 34 -16.05 -15.55 -3.92
N GLY A 35 -15.12 -16.42 -3.57
CA GLY A 35 -15.38 -17.69 -2.91
C GLY A 35 -14.15 -18.61 -2.95
N GLY A 36 -13.80 -19.25 -1.84
CA GLY A 36 -12.59 -20.06 -1.74
C GLY A 36 -11.34 -19.28 -2.13
N ASP A 37 -10.55 -19.80 -3.05
CA ASP A 37 -9.36 -19.15 -3.60
C ASP A 37 -9.67 -18.33 -4.88
N THR A 38 -10.96 -18.17 -5.22
CA THR A 38 -11.40 -17.39 -6.37
C THR A 38 -11.52 -15.92 -5.99
N TYR A 39 -10.97 -15.04 -6.79
CA TYR A 39 -10.96 -13.61 -6.53
C TYR A 39 -11.10 -12.78 -7.80
N ALA A 40 -11.52 -11.54 -7.62
CA ALA A 40 -11.44 -10.47 -8.60
C ALA A 40 -10.51 -9.38 -8.07
N LEU A 41 -10.12 -8.45 -8.93
CA LEU A 41 -9.31 -7.30 -8.57
C LEU A 41 -10.09 -6.03 -8.90
N ASN A 42 -10.24 -5.13 -7.93
CA ASN A 42 -10.71 -3.78 -8.18
C ASN A 42 -9.48 -2.88 -8.38
N ALA A 43 -9.11 -2.67 -9.63
CA ALA A 43 -7.98 -1.84 -10.00
C ALA A 43 -8.34 -0.35 -9.92
N ASP A 44 -7.40 0.48 -9.48
CA ASP A 44 -7.67 1.89 -9.20
C ASP A 44 -7.96 2.68 -10.50
N HIS A 45 -7.35 2.29 -11.62
CA HIS A 45 -7.49 2.98 -12.92
C HIS A 45 -8.10 2.11 -14.02
N TRP A 46 -8.01 0.78 -13.88
CA TRP A 46 -8.53 -0.17 -14.86
C TRP A 46 -9.93 -0.69 -14.57
N GLY A 47 -10.51 -0.35 -13.41
CA GLY A 47 -11.80 -0.87 -12.99
C GLY A 47 -11.74 -2.32 -12.49
N SER A 48 -12.82 -3.05 -12.67
CA SER A 48 -12.92 -4.43 -12.18
C SER A 48 -12.28 -5.42 -13.17
N LEU A 49 -11.38 -6.26 -12.62
CA LEU A 49 -10.63 -7.25 -13.38
C LEU A 49 -11.01 -8.66 -12.92
N TRP A 50 -11.34 -9.53 -13.89
CA TRP A 50 -11.52 -10.95 -13.64
C TRP A 50 -10.29 -11.73 -14.12
N PRO A 51 -9.63 -12.51 -13.25
CA PRO A 51 -8.53 -13.39 -13.65
C PRO A 51 -9.03 -14.57 -14.50
N ALA A 52 -9.19 -14.36 -15.80
CA ALA A 52 -9.57 -15.40 -16.74
C ALA A 52 -8.43 -16.43 -16.96
N ALA A 53 -7.19 -16.02 -16.73
CA ALA A 53 -6.01 -16.85 -16.70
C ALA A 53 -5.03 -16.32 -15.66
N THR A 54 -4.06 -17.14 -15.24
CA THR A 54 -3.07 -16.74 -14.24
C THR A 54 -1.73 -17.43 -14.46
N ALA A 55 -0.65 -16.68 -14.27
CA ALA A 55 0.71 -17.20 -14.16
C ALA A 55 1.08 -17.55 -12.70
N ILE A 56 0.20 -17.21 -11.73
CA ILE A 56 0.41 -17.44 -10.30
C ILE A 56 -0.69 -18.34 -9.71
N PRO A 57 -0.82 -19.59 -10.13
CA PRO A 57 -1.93 -20.47 -9.71
C PRO A 57 -1.93 -20.77 -8.21
N GLY A 58 -0.82 -20.56 -7.53
CA GLY A 58 -0.69 -20.75 -6.08
C GLY A 58 -0.99 -19.51 -5.25
N TYR A 59 -1.40 -18.40 -5.87
CA TYR A 59 -1.75 -17.19 -5.15
C TYR A 59 -2.93 -17.43 -4.21
N ARG A 60 -2.79 -17.02 -2.96
CA ARG A 60 -3.84 -17.12 -1.94
C ARG A 60 -4.43 -15.74 -1.67
N PRO A 61 -5.63 -15.46 -2.20
CA PRO A 61 -6.24 -14.15 -2.06
C PRO A 61 -6.73 -13.93 -0.61
N ILE A 62 -6.55 -12.69 -0.15
CA ILE A 62 -7.11 -12.19 1.10
C ILE A 62 -8.03 -11.03 0.75
N ASP A 63 -9.30 -11.09 1.16
CA ASP A 63 -10.26 -10.03 0.85
C ASP A 63 -9.81 -8.70 1.45
N GLY A 64 -9.86 -7.65 0.63
CA GLY A 64 -9.42 -6.32 1.04
C GLY A 64 -7.90 -6.08 0.98
N GLN A 65 -7.09 -7.09 0.64
CA GLN A 65 -5.65 -6.93 0.44
C GLN A 65 -5.36 -5.99 -0.72
N ARG A 66 -4.51 -4.99 -0.49
CA ARG A 66 -3.97 -4.15 -1.57
C ARG A 66 -2.82 -4.86 -2.25
N VAL A 67 -2.79 -4.79 -3.55
CA VAL A 67 -1.74 -5.36 -4.39
C VAL A 67 -1.31 -4.37 -5.46
N ILE A 68 -0.09 -4.53 -5.95
CA ILE A 68 0.31 -4.02 -7.25
C ILE A 68 0.23 -5.21 -8.18
N THR A 69 -0.68 -5.15 -9.15
CA THR A 69 -0.93 -6.26 -10.07
C THR A 69 -0.34 -5.95 -11.44
N TYR A 70 0.28 -6.96 -12.03
CA TYR A 70 0.76 -6.97 -13.42
C TYR A 70 -0.08 -7.98 -14.17
N PHE A 71 -0.65 -7.56 -15.27
CA PHE A 71 -1.60 -8.39 -16.01
C PHE A 71 -1.62 -8.08 -17.50
N ASN A 72 -2.02 -9.08 -18.28
CA ASN A 72 -2.36 -8.92 -19.69
C ASN A 72 -3.86 -8.73 -19.83
N PRO A 73 -4.37 -7.62 -20.37
CA PRO A 73 -5.74 -7.52 -20.80
C PRO A 73 -6.04 -8.53 -21.92
N LEU A 74 -7.08 -9.34 -21.74
CA LEU A 74 -7.50 -10.34 -22.72
C LEU A 74 -8.85 -9.99 -23.36
N TYR A 75 -9.78 -9.51 -22.55
CA TYR A 75 -11.16 -9.27 -22.97
C TYR A 75 -11.69 -8.00 -22.32
N ASP A 76 -12.48 -7.23 -23.09
CA ASP A 76 -13.29 -6.14 -22.54
C ASP A 76 -14.70 -6.66 -22.19
N ASN A 77 -15.31 -6.09 -21.15
CA ASN A 77 -16.66 -6.45 -20.68
C ASN A 77 -16.86 -7.97 -20.47
N TYR A 78 -15.99 -8.56 -19.66
CA TYR A 78 -15.93 -9.99 -19.47
C TYR A 78 -16.71 -10.43 -18.23
N GLU A 79 -17.75 -11.28 -18.40
CA GLU A 79 -18.51 -11.93 -17.31
C GLU A 79 -19.00 -10.97 -16.21
N GLY A 80 -19.34 -9.73 -16.59
CA GLY A 80 -19.81 -8.70 -15.66
C GLY A 80 -18.70 -7.85 -15.04
N TYR A 81 -17.45 -8.08 -15.43
CA TYR A 81 -16.28 -7.26 -15.06
C TYR A 81 -15.87 -6.36 -16.23
N ASP A 82 -15.19 -5.26 -15.92
CA ASP A 82 -14.71 -4.36 -16.97
C ASP A 82 -13.72 -5.04 -17.90
N HIS A 83 -12.88 -5.94 -17.36
CA HIS A 83 -11.90 -6.69 -18.15
C HIS A 83 -11.73 -8.12 -17.65
N GLY A 84 -11.55 -9.06 -18.59
CA GLY A 84 -10.95 -10.37 -18.32
C GLY A 84 -9.46 -10.29 -18.59
N VAL A 85 -8.63 -10.74 -17.66
CA VAL A 85 -7.17 -10.57 -17.71
C VAL A 85 -6.44 -11.88 -17.44
N LYS A 86 -5.18 -11.96 -17.89
CA LYS A 86 -4.22 -12.91 -17.35
C LYS A 86 -3.39 -12.22 -16.29
N VAL A 87 -3.49 -12.65 -15.05
CA VAL A 87 -2.65 -12.14 -13.97
C VAL A 87 -1.25 -12.73 -14.10
N GLU A 88 -0.25 -11.86 -14.24
CA GLU A 88 1.16 -12.26 -14.32
C GLU A 88 1.82 -12.31 -12.95
N CYS A 89 1.64 -11.27 -12.13
CA CYS A 89 2.03 -11.30 -10.74
C CYS A 89 1.26 -10.29 -9.89
N ASN A 90 1.22 -10.55 -8.59
CA ASN A 90 0.70 -9.65 -7.57
C ASN A 90 1.78 -9.41 -6.52
N TYR A 91 2.12 -8.15 -6.29
CA TYR A 91 2.93 -7.70 -5.16
C TYR A 91 1.99 -7.28 -4.03
N ASP A 92 2.01 -8.00 -2.91
CA ASP A 92 1.17 -7.67 -1.75
C ASP A 92 1.71 -6.42 -1.05
N VAL A 93 0.85 -5.41 -0.93
CA VAL A 93 1.13 -4.17 -0.22
C VAL A 93 0.64 -4.29 1.21
N LEU A 94 1.44 -3.89 2.20
CA LEU A 94 0.96 -3.82 3.58
C LEU A 94 -0.32 -2.99 3.64
N THR A 95 -1.41 -3.59 4.08
CA THR A 95 -2.73 -2.98 4.07
C THR A 95 -3.24 -2.82 5.50
N LYS A 96 -3.51 -1.58 5.92
CA LYS A 96 -3.87 -1.27 7.30
C LYS A 96 -5.09 -0.34 7.38
N GLN A 97 -5.74 -0.38 8.53
CA GLN A 97 -6.80 0.55 8.91
C GLN A 97 -6.21 1.77 9.63
N ILE A 98 -6.98 2.86 9.68
CA ILE A 98 -6.65 4.00 10.54
C ILE A 98 -6.88 3.57 11.99
N GLU A 99 -5.94 3.94 12.84
CA GLU A 99 -5.98 3.66 14.28
C GLU A 99 -6.18 4.96 15.07
N ASP A 100 -6.73 4.85 16.26
CA ASP A 100 -6.80 5.97 17.19
C ASP A 100 -5.48 6.12 17.94
N LEU A 101 -4.92 7.31 17.97
CA LEU A 101 -3.79 7.65 18.80
C LEU A 101 -4.27 8.12 20.17
N THR A 102 -3.88 7.41 21.20
CA THR A 102 -4.22 7.67 22.58
C THR A 102 -2.96 7.83 23.44
N ALA A 103 -3.11 8.28 24.68
CA ALA A 103 -1.99 8.32 25.61
C ALA A 103 -1.41 6.93 25.91
N ASP A 104 -2.25 5.89 25.85
CA ASP A 104 -1.85 4.52 26.22
C ASP A 104 -1.05 3.81 25.11
N ASN A 105 -1.29 4.14 23.83
CA ASN A 105 -0.63 3.49 22.69
C ASN A 105 0.45 4.34 22.02
N GLU A 106 0.69 5.56 22.47
CA GLU A 106 1.60 6.48 21.80
C GLU A 106 3.04 5.95 21.69
N ALA A 107 3.52 5.28 22.73
CA ALA A 107 4.86 4.68 22.74
C ALA A 107 4.97 3.53 21.72
N GLU A 108 3.94 2.72 21.59
CA GLU A 108 3.87 1.61 20.61
C GLU A 108 3.73 2.11 19.18
N ILE A 109 2.91 3.12 18.97
CA ILE A 109 2.75 3.78 17.67
C ILE A 109 4.07 4.43 17.23
N GLY A 110 4.76 5.09 18.14
CA GLY A 110 6.04 5.75 17.89
C GLY A 110 5.91 7.02 17.04
N ASN A 111 7.04 7.65 16.79
CA ASN A 111 7.16 8.79 15.87
C ASN A 111 8.60 8.96 15.38
N ASP A 112 9.24 7.85 15.04
CA ASP A 112 10.58 7.88 14.49
C ASP A 112 10.58 8.58 13.13
N PRO A 113 11.69 9.21 12.73
CA PRO A 113 11.80 9.83 11.42
C PRO A 113 11.63 8.82 10.30
N VAL A 114 10.84 9.16 9.28
CA VAL A 114 10.55 8.33 8.13
C VAL A 114 11.13 8.94 6.86
N LEU A 115 11.69 8.07 6.00
CA LEU A 115 12.10 8.43 4.64
C LEU A 115 10.92 8.24 3.70
N VAL A 116 10.20 9.30 3.44
CA VAL A 116 9.12 9.34 2.46
C VAL A 116 9.11 10.70 1.77
N TYR A 117 8.83 10.68 0.48
CA TYR A 117 8.74 11.89 -0.32
C TYR A 117 7.27 12.20 -0.64
N LYS A 118 6.94 13.49 -0.78
CA LYS A 118 5.58 13.93 -1.07
C LYS A 118 5.00 13.31 -2.33
N ASP A 119 5.82 13.14 -3.36
CA ASP A 119 5.46 12.53 -4.64
C ASP A 119 5.38 11.00 -4.62
N MET A 120 5.57 10.39 -3.43
CA MET A 120 5.40 8.97 -3.16
C MET A 120 4.16 8.69 -2.29
N MET A 121 3.27 9.66 -2.15
CA MET A 121 2.03 9.58 -1.37
C MET A 121 0.86 10.05 -2.23
N TRP A 122 -0.20 9.25 -2.33
CA TRP A 122 -1.39 9.62 -3.10
C TRP A 122 -2.63 8.87 -2.62
N ILE A 123 -3.80 9.43 -2.91
CA ILE A 123 -5.08 8.76 -2.67
C ILE A 123 -5.50 8.02 -3.95
N GLY A 124 -5.77 6.73 -3.84
CA GLY A 124 -6.26 5.90 -4.92
C GLY A 124 -6.95 4.65 -4.37
N GLY A 125 -8.05 4.24 -5.02
CA GLY A 125 -8.83 3.07 -4.62
C GLY A 125 -9.50 3.16 -3.25
N GLY A 126 -9.66 4.36 -2.69
CA GLY A 126 -10.13 4.58 -1.32
C GLY A 126 -9.06 4.43 -0.25
N TYR A 127 -7.80 4.41 -0.64
CA TYR A 127 -6.63 4.26 0.23
C TYR A 127 -5.69 5.45 0.12
N LEU A 128 -5.01 5.77 1.22
CA LEU A 128 -3.77 6.53 1.18
C LEU A 128 -2.63 5.54 0.91
N ASN A 129 -2.04 5.64 -0.26
CA ASN A 129 -0.94 4.78 -0.71
C ASN A 129 0.38 5.50 -0.49
N ILE A 130 1.35 4.83 0.08
CA ILE A 130 2.66 5.39 0.42
C ILE A 130 3.75 4.41 0.00
N ILE A 131 4.72 4.88 -0.77
CA ILE A 131 5.99 4.20 -0.96
C ILE A 131 6.98 4.79 0.02
N PHE A 132 7.58 3.93 0.83
CA PHE A 132 8.56 4.31 1.85
C PHE A 132 9.91 3.66 1.60
N ARG A 133 10.93 4.21 2.22
CA ARG A 133 12.25 3.59 2.31
C ARG A 133 12.48 3.15 3.74
N GLN A 134 12.76 1.87 3.92
CA GLN A 134 13.08 1.27 5.21
C GLN A 134 14.55 0.88 5.25
N CYS A 135 15.26 1.26 6.31
CA CYS A 135 16.50 0.61 6.68
C CYS A 135 16.13 -0.61 7.55
N LEU A 136 16.45 -1.80 7.06
CA LEU A 136 15.92 -3.05 7.59
C LEU A 136 16.25 -3.27 9.06
N PRO A 137 15.35 -3.86 9.84
CA PRO A 137 15.67 -4.33 11.18
C PRO A 137 16.58 -5.56 11.14
N ALA A 138 17.25 -5.83 12.26
CA ALA A 138 17.93 -7.10 12.51
C ALA A 138 16.97 -8.16 13.06
N LYS A 139 15.97 -7.76 13.86
CA LYS A 139 15.07 -8.67 14.58
C LYS A 139 13.62 -8.22 14.59
N GLU A 140 13.34 -6.95 14.88
CA GLU A 140 11.98 -6.45 15.13
C GLU A 140 11.38 -5.81 13.88
N LYS A 141 10.23 -6.31 13.43
CA LYS A 141 9.50 -5.64 12.35
C LYS A 141 9.18 -4.22 12.77
N HIS A 142 9.40 -3.28 11.85
CA HIS A 142 9.00 -1.90 12.06
C HIS A 142 7.50 -1.73 11.91
N ARG A 143 6.94 -0.80 12.64
CA ARG A 143 5.51 -0.49 12.58
C ARG A 143 5.27 0.80 11.83
N PHE A 144 4.39 0.75 10.83
CA PHE A 144 3.79 1.91 10.21
C PHE A 144 2.33 2.05 10.64
N SER A 145 1.91 3.25 10.98
CA SER A 145 0.55 3.53 11.38
C SER A 145 0.06 4.84 10.79
N LEU A 146 -1.18 4.89 10.36
CA LEU A 146 -1.91 6.12 10.10
C LEU A 146 -2.90 6.29 11.23
N VAL A 147 -2.79 7.38 11.99
CA VAL A 147 -3.54 7.55 13.22
C VAL A 147 -4.34 8.85 13.22
N ARG A 148 -5.43 8.83 13.97
CA ARG A 148 -6.20 9.99 14.33
C ARG A 148 -5.95 10.30 15.81
N ASP A 149 -5.45 11.49 16.12
CA ASP A 149 -5.19 11.86 17.51
C ASP A 149 -6.49 12.19 18.23
N THR A 150 -7.02 11.25 18.99
CA THR A 150 -8.28 11.39 19.72
C THR A 150 -8.20 12.41 20.86
N ARG A 151 -6.98 12.78 21.27
CA ARG A 151 -6.76 13.80 22.31
C ARG A 151 -6.95 15.23 21.77
N ASN A 152 -6.90 15.41 20.45
CA ASN A 152 -6.92 16.70 19.76
C ASN A 152 -8.01 16.80 18.69
N MET A 153 -9.08 16.01 18.78
CA MET A 153 -10.15 15.97 17.76
C MET A 153 -10.88 17.31 17.56
N ALA A 154 -10.79 18.23 18.51
CA ALA A 154 -11.36 19.57 18.37
C ALA A 154 -10.78 20.39 17.21
N LYS A 155 -9.64 19.98 16.65
CA LYS A 155 -9.02 20.59 15.46
C LYS A 155 -9.56 20.06 14.14
N ASP A 156 -10.22 18.90 14.17
CA ASP A 156 -10.78 18.28 12.98
C ASP A 156 -11.95 19.12 12.44
N GLY A 157 -11.79 19.59 11.22
CA GLY A 157 -12.83 20.29 10.49
C GLY A 157 -12.85 21.80 10.66
N ASP A 158 -12.07 22.41 11.55
CA ASP A 158 -11.99 23.87 11.68
C ASP A 158 -11.47 24.54 10.40
N ASP A 159 -10.56 23.87 9.71
CA ASP A 159 -10.00 24.27 8.41
C ASP A 159 -10.65 23.55 7.21
N GLY A 160 -11.60 22.66 7.47
CA GLY A 160 -12.29 21.84 6.47
C GLY A 160 -11.58 20.53 6.13
N TYR A 161 -10.52 20.17 6.84
CA TYR A 161 -9.76 18.92 6.64
C TYR A 161 -9.90 17.99 7.84
N ILE A 162 -9.76 16.68 7.59
CA ILE A 162 -9.51 15.69 8.63
C ILE A 162 -7.99 15.59 8.83
N HIS A 163 -7.56 15.69 10.08
CA HIS A 163 -6.16 15.66 10.46
C HIS A 163 -5.75 14.25 10.87
N LEU A 164 -4.73 13.71 10.20
CA LEU A 164 -4.14 12.41 10.46
C LEU A 164 -2.64 12.55 10.68
N GLU A 165 -2.03 11.55 11.28
CA GLU A 165 -0.59 11.45 11.45
C GLU A 165 -0.08 10.13 10.88
N TYR A 166 0.94 10.18 10.03
CA TYR A 166 1.69 9.02 9.59
C TYR A 166 2.85 8.80 10.55
N ARG A 167 2.81 7.69 11.25
CA ARG A 167 3.72 7.36 12.33
C ARG A 167 4.57 6.15 11.99
N TYR A 168 5.79 6.15 12.48
CA TYR A 168 6.77 5.11 12.26
C TYR A 168 7.45 4.75 13.59
N ASN A 169 7.60 3.45 13.83
CA ASN A 169 8.32 2.93 14.98
C ASN A 169 9.33 1.89 14.50
N THR A 170 10.60 2.17 14.67
CA THR A 170 11.71 1.29 14.33
C THR A 170 12.08 0.36 15.48
N TYR A 171 11.52 0.60 16.68
CA TYR A 171 11.92 -0.06 17.94
C TYR A 171 13.43 0.05 18.22
N GLY A 172 14.10 1.05 17.62
CA GLY A 172 15.56 1.22 17.72
C GLY A 172 16.38 0.17 16.99
N ASP A 173 15.73 -0.67 16.16
CA ASP A 173 16.37 -1.77 15.42
C ASP A 173 16.54 -1.41 13.95
N VAL A 174 17.67 -0.82 13.60
CA VAL A 174 17.95 -0.31 12.27
C VAL A 174 19.33 -0.76 11.81
N THR A 175 19.42 -1.33 10.60
CA THR A 175 20.68 -1.68 9.94
C THR A 175 21.05 -0.69 8.84
N LYS A 176 22.17 -0.91 8.17
CA LYS A 176 22.61 -0.07 7.05
C LYS A 176 21.99 -0.45 5.69
N ARG A 177 21.31 -1.61 5.61
CA ARG A 177 20.66 -2.07 4.39
C ARG A 177 19.28 -1.46 4.28
N CYS A 178 19.04 -0.63 3.28
CA CYS A 178 17.77 0.06 3.09
C CYS A 178 17.11 -0.37 1.78
N LEU A 179 15.79 -0.60 1.84
CA LEU A 179 14.95 -1.05 0.72
C LEU A 179 13.66 -0.24 0.67
N ASN A 180 13.02 -0.23 -0.49
CA ASN A 180 11.72 0.42 -0.66
C ASN A 180 10.60 -0.60 -0.47
N GLY A 181 9.53 -0.17 0.17
CA GLY A 181 8.29 -0.91 0.33
C GLY A 181 7.08 -0.02 0.15
N ALA A 182 5.91 -0.60 0.29
CA ALA A 182 4.66 0.10 0.13
C ALA A 182 3.68 -0.23 1.25
N VAL A 183 2.86 0.75 1.62
CA VAL A 183 1.75 0.59 2.55
C VAL A 183 0.53 1.33 2.01
N SER A 184 -0.64 0.75 2.22
CA SER A 184 -1.93 1.36 1.92
C SER A 184 -2.78 1.42 3.17
N PHE A 185 -3.28 2.60 3.50
CA PHE A 185 -4.18 2.81 4.63
C PHE A 185 -5.60 3.04 4.13
N ASN A 186 -6.53 2.23 4.62
CA ASN A 186 -7.94 2.31 4.26
C ASN A 186 -8.57 3.60 4.82
N LEU A 187 -9.10 4.44 3.94
CA LEU A 187 -9.75 5.70 4.33
C LEU A 187 -11.26 5.57 4.53
N ASN A 188 -11.84 4.38 4.34
CA ASN A 188 -13.30 4.17 4.39
C ASN A 188 -13.92 4.40 5.78
N SER A 189 -13.13 4.37 6.84
CA SER A 189 -13.58 4.71 8.20
C SER A 189 -13.77 6.20 8.44
N LEU A 190 -13.29 7.05 7.52
CA LEU A 190 -13.44 8.50 7.61
C LEU A 190 -14.72 8.95 6.94
N ASP A 191 -15.46 9.84 7.63
CA ASP A 191 -16.53 10.59 6.99
C ASP A 191 -15.95 11.85 6.34
N LEU A 192 -15.75 11.77 5.02
CA LEU A 192 -15.22 12.87 4.22
C LEU A 192 -16.32 13.79 3.67
N THR A 193 -17.59 13.56 4.02
CA THR A 193 -18.71 14.37 3.57
C THR A 193 -18.53 15.84 4.01
N GLY A 194 -18.53 16.75 3.05
CA GLY A 194 -18.35 18.18 3.30
C GLY A 194 -16.93 18.58 3.70
N LYS A 195 -15.97 17.66 3.67
CA LYS A 195 -14.57 17.95 3.91
C LYS A 195 -13.83 18.29 2.62
N LYS A 196 -12.81 19.14 2.73
CA LYS A 196 -11.92 19.48 1.61
C LYS A 196 -10.96 18.35 1.30
N GLY A 197 -10.58 17.56 2.29
CA GLY A 197 -9.64 16.47 2.19
C GLY A 197 -9.07 16.06 3.53
N ILE A 198 -7.87 15.49 3.48
CA ILE A 198 -7.10 15.10 4.65
C ILE A 198 -5.76 15.84 4.70
N LYS A 199 -5.29 16.12 5.90
CA LYS A 199 -3.95 16.60 6.18
C LYS A 199 -3.20 15.53 6.94
N VAL A 200 -2.04 15.13 6.43
CA VAL A 200 -1.22 14.08 7.02
C VAL A 200 0.07 14.68 7.55
N LYS A 201 0.20 14.70 8.85
CA LYS A 201 1.42 15.09 9.54
C LYS A 201 2.36 13.90 9.63
N LEU A 202 3.65 14.12 9.44
CA LEU A 202 4.69 13.10 9.57
C LEU A 202 6.01 13.71 10.04
N ASN A 203 6.85 12.89 10.66
CA ASN A 203 8.20 13.25 11.05
C ASN A 203 9.17 12.79 9.94
N SER A 204 9.56 13.72 9.09
CA SER A 204 10.47 13.45 7.97
C SER A 204 11.92 13.47 8.42
N VAL A 205 12.73 12.52 7.94
CA VAL A 205 14.18 12.50 8.17
C VAL A 205 14.85 13.81 7.71
N GLU A 206 14.39 14.38 6.60
CA GLU A 206 15.03 15.56 5.99
C GLU A 206 14.56 16.88 6.57
N ASN A 207 13.26 16.98 6.90
CA ASN A 207 12.63 18.26 7.21
C ASN A 207 11.97 18.31 8.59
N GLY A 208 12.11 17.25 9.39
CA GLY A 208 11.41 17.15 10.67
C GLY A 208 9.89 17.02 10.48
N GLU A 209 9.09 17.65 11.34
CA GLU A 209 7.65 17.61 11.22
C GLU A 209 7.17 18.39 9.99
N VAL A 210 6.48 17.70 9.11
CA VAL A 210 5.86 18.24 7.89
C VAL A 210 4.40 17.81 7.78
N GLU A 211 3.61 18.57 7.01
CA GLU A 211 2.23 18.26 6.74
C GLU A 211 2.01 18.18 5.23
N VAL A 212 1.36 17.10 4.79
CA VAL A 212 0.98 16.90 3.40
C VAL A 212 -0.53 16.97 3.27
N VAL A 213 -1.01 17.75 2.32
CA VAL A 213 -2.44 17.99 2.08
C VAL A 213 -2.90 17.17 0.88
N PHE A 214 -4.00 16.45 1.05
CA PHE A 214 -4.67 15.70 -0.02
C PHE A 214 -6.13 16.13 -0.13
N ASP A 215 -6.56 16.42 -1.34
CA ASP A 215 -7.98 16.58 -1.64
C ASP A 215 -8.70 15.23 -1.59
N VAL A 216 -10.02 15.25 -1.38
CA VAL A 216 -10.83 14.00 -1.31
C VAL A 216 -10.88 13.21 -2.61
N LYS A 217 -10.41 13.78 -3.73
CA LYS A 217 -10.47 13.14 -5.05
C LYS A 217 -9.38 12.09 -5.22
N GLU A 218 -9.74 11.01 -5.90
CA GLU A 218 -8.78 10.05 -6.44
C GLU A 218 -7.70 10.75 -7.28
N GLN A 219 -6.49 10.28 -7.15
CA GLN A 219 -5.32 10.86 -7.80
C GLN A 219 -4.65 9.82 -8.70
N PRO A 220 -4.03 10.23 -9.80
CA PRO A 220 -3.18 9.33 -10.57
C PRO A 220 -1.96 8.91 -9.73
N ILE A 221 -1.40 7.74 -10.04
CA ILE A 221 -0.14 7.32 -9.44
C ILE A 221 0.93 8.36 -9.82
N PRO A 222 1.64 8.94 -8.84
CA PRO A 222 2.71 9.89 -9.13
C PRO A 222 3.80 9.29 -10.03
N GLU A 223 4.35 10.08 -10.94
CA GLU A 223 5.38 9.59 -11.87
C GLU A 223 6.58 8.97 -11.14
N GLY A 224 7.01 9.56 -10.02
CA GLY A 224 8.10 9.01 -9.22
C GLY A 224 7.79 7.63 -8.61
N ALA A 225 6.51 7.33 -8.40
CA ALA A 225 6.06 6.06 -7.83
C ALA A 225 5.88 4.94 -8.88
N LYS A 226 5.80 5.28 -10.19
CA LYS A 226 5.53 4.30 -11.24
C LYS A 226 6.69 3.35 -11.51
N ASN A 227 7.92 3.83 -11.36
CA ASN A 227 9.12 3.11 -11.78
C ASN A 227 10.06 2.76 -10.62
N ILE A 228 9.60 2.93 -9.39
CA ILE A 228 10.41 2.58 -8.23
C ILE A 228 10.38 1.07 -7.99
N GLU A 229 11.55 0.50 -7.75
CA GLU A 229 11.67 -0.90 -7.39
C GLU A 229 11.23 -1.10 -5.93
N LEU A 230 10.30 -2.03 -5.71
CA LEU A 230 9.80 -2.43 -4.41
C LEU A 230 10.32 -3.81 -4.03
N SER A 231 10.74 -3.98 -2.79
CA SER A 231 11.28 -5.22 -2.27
C SER A 231 10.26 -5.95 -1.39
N ASN A 232 10.19 -7.27 -1.56
CA ASN A 232 9.45 -8.17 -0.65
C ASN A 232 10.20 -8.43 0.66
N GLU A 233 11.44 -7.97 0.78
CA GLU A 233 12.28 -8.19 1.96
C GLU A 233 12.05 -7.13 3.05
N VAL A 234 11.24 -6.11 2.80
CA VAL A 234 10.87 -5.14 3.85
C VAL A 234 10.19 -5.84 5.02
N GLN A 235 10.53 -5.45 6.23
CA GLN A 235 10.08 -6.06 7.47
C GLN A 235 9.19 -5.07 8.23
N VAL A 236 7.89 -5.09 7.90
CA VAL A 236 6.92 -4.10 8.37
C VAL A 236 5.62 -4.76 8.84
N MET A 237 4.90 -4.06 9.74
CA MET A 237 3.59 -4.45 10.26
C MET A 237 2.69 -3.23 10.49
#